data_bd5d64e6a97ff3b736ac58db57c945f6
#
_entry.id   bd5d64e6a97ff3b736ac58db57c945f6
#
_cell.length_a   1.000
_cell.length_b   1.000
_cell.length_c   1.000
_cell.angle_alpha   90.00
_cell.angle_beta   90.00
_cell.angle_gamma   90.00
#
_symmetry.space_group_name_H-M   'P 1'
#
loop_
_entity.id
_entity.type
_entity.pdbx_description
1 polymer ?
#
loop_
_entity_poly.entity_id
_entity_poly.type
_entity_poly.pdbx_seq_one_letter_code
_entity_poly.pdbx_strand_id
1 'polypeptide(L)'
;MNNSYNHSLSASTQLTQKSVNRCFDGEQHYYSHQSTSTKTAMTFSIYLPDEALAGQRCPAILYLSGLTCNADNVTHKAHFQQKCSELGMIFIAPDTSPRSSGGVDSRDSNEVPNDERYFVGQGASYYVDATQAPWDNNFNMQSYIVDELYDLLRSEFPIHSIGITGHSMGGHGALLLGFKFPGKFVSVSALSPVCAASESAWGKAAYAEYFGDDTSLWSQADASQVIEQVGQQYSSILVDQGAADEFLAEGQLQTSKLQQACEKAKQPLTLRYQAGHDHSYYFIQSVINDHIEHHWRKAQLN
;
A
#
# COMPACT_ATOMS: atom_id res chain seq x y z
N MET A 1 47.36 9.92 -7.53
CA MET A 1 46.56 8.72 -7.71
C MET A 1 45.12 9.14 -7.59
N ASN A 2 44.44 9.36 -8.72
CA ASN A 2 43.04 9.79 -8.75
C ASN A 2 42.16 8.56 -8.68
N ASN A 3 41.41 8.39 -7.59
CA ASN A 3 40.36 7.41 -7.48
C ASN A 3 39.04 8.10 -7.89
N SER A 4 38.70 7.96 -9.15
CA SER A 4 37.36 8.29 -9.67
C SER A 4 36.40 7.16 -9.30
N TYR A 5 35.56 7.38 -8.29
CA TYR A 5 34.39 6.54 -8.04
C TYR A 5 33.37 6.81 -9.16
N ASN A 6 33.33 5.92 -10.13
CA ASN A 6 32.22 5.83 -11.08
C ASN A 6 30.98 5.33 -10.33
N HIS A 7 30.09 6.25 -9.96
CA HIS A 7 28.69 5.90 -9.70
C HIS A 7 28.08 5.55 -11.06
N SER A 8 27.88 4.28 -11.29
CA SER A 8 27.02 3.81 -12.38
C SER A 8 25.60 4.29 -12.11
N LEU A 9 25.14 5.30 -12.83
CA LEU A 9 23.73 5.66 -12.89
C LEU A 9 22.98 4.42 -13.39
N SER A 10 22.14 3.84 -12.52
CA SER A 10 21.21 2.80 -12.92
C SER A 10 20.34 3.33 -14.05
N ALA A 11 20.10 2.51 -15.07
CA ALA A 11 19.19 2.85 -16.16
C ALA A 11 17.86 3.32 -15.53
N SER A 12 17.46 4.57 -15.79
CA SER A 12 16.19 5.10 -15.28
C SER A 12 15.08 4.19 -15.75
N THR A 13 14.31 3.66 -14.80
CA THR A 13 13.12 2.86 -15.11
C THR A 13 12.15 3.73 -15.90
N GLN A 14 11.97 3.43 -17.19
CA GLN A 14 11.17 4.26 -18.09
C GLN A 14 9.68 4.11 -17.76
N LEU A 15 9.06 5.21 -17.31
CA LEU A 15 7.61 5.28 -17.14
C LEU A 15 6.91 5.34 -18.50
N THR A 16 5.88 4.52 -18.67
CA THR A 16 4.99 4.59 -19.84
C THR A 16 3.62 5.07 -19.38
N GLN A 17 3.23 6.27 -19.81
CA GLN A 17 1.89 6.80 -19.57
C GLN A 17 0.87 6.01 -20.38
N LYS A 18 -0.16 5.48 -19.70
CA LYS A 18 -1.24 4.69 -20.30
C LYS A 18 -2.48 5.55 -20.62
N SER A 19 -2.82 6.45 -19.71
CA SER A 19 -3.94 7.36 -19.88
C SER A 19 -3.78 8.60 -19.02
N VAL A 20 -4.52 9.66 -19.38
CA VAL A 20 -4.69 10.88 -18.59
C VAL A 20 -6.12 11.39 -18.78
N ASN A 21 -6.75 11.81 -17.68
CA ASN A 21 -8.08 12.37 -17.68
C ASN A 21 -8.15 13.57 -16.75
N ARG A 22 -8.68 14.69 -17.24
CA ARG A 22 -8.95 15.86 -16.38
C ARG A 22 -10.05 15.51 -15.37
N CYS A 23 -9.81 15.82 -14.09
CA CYS A 23 -10.73 15.51 -13.01
C CYS A 23 -10.59 16.55 -11.90
N PHE A 24 -11.65 17.35 -11.64
CA PHE A 24 -11.58 18.54 -10.78
C PHE A 24 -10.45 19.49 -11.22
N ASP A 25 -9.74 20.11 -10.27
CA ASP A 25 -8.57 20.95 -10.54
C ASP A 25 -7.29 20.08 -10.47
N GLY A 26 -7.21 19.09 -11.37
CA GLY A 26 -6.11 18.14 -11.46
C GLY A 26 -6.32 17.11 -12.57
N GLU A 27 -5.43 16.14 -12.64
CA GLU A 27 -5.46 15.09 -13.65
C GLU A 27 -5.25 13.71 -13.01
N GLN A 28 -6.06 12.74 -13.45
CA GLN A 28 -5.88 11.33 -13.11
C GLN A 28 -5.06 10.65 -14.20
N HIS A 29 -3.89 10.16 -13.86
CA HIS A 29 -3.00 9.45 -14.75
C HIS A 29 -2.91 7.97 -14.39
N TYR A 30 -2.52 7.16 -15.39
CA TYR A 30 -2.07 5.79 -15.22
C TYR A 30 -0.71 5.60 -15.87
N TYR A 31 0.17 4.94 -15.16
CA TYR A 31 1.52 4.60 -15.63
C TYR A 31 1.78 3.12 -15.50
N SER A 32 2.68 2.63 -16.36
CA SER A 32 3.33 1.32 -16.17
C SER A 32 4.84 1.46 -16.30
N HIS A 33 5.56 0.55 -15.64
CA HIS A 33 7.01 0.43 -15.75
C HIS A 33 7.42 -1.03 -15.55
N GLN A 34 8.63 -1.38 -16.02
CA GLN A 34 9.21 -2.68 -15.71
C GLN A 34 9.82 -2.62 -14.33
N SER A 35 9.31 -3.46 -13.43
CA SER A 35 9.82 -3.55 -12.06
C SER A 35 11.00 -4.52 -12.00
N THR A 36 12.03 -4.09 -11.30
CA THR A 36 13.19 -4.93 -10.98
C THR A 36 12.92 -5.83 -9.77
N SER A 37 12.10 -5.36 -8.85
CA SER A 37 11.70 -6.11 -7.65
C SER A 37 10.77 -7.28 -7.97
N THR A 38 9.71 -7.02 -8.74
CA THR A 38 8.73 -8.05 -9.10
C THR A 38 9.06 -8.77 -10.41
N LYS A 39 10.01 -8.26 -11.20
CA LYS A 39 10.40 -8.77 -12.53
C LYS A 39 9.24 -8.83 -13.52
N THR A 40 8.24 -7.99 -13.33
CA THR A 40 7.05 -7.86 -14.18
C THR A 40 6.78 -6.42 -14.54
N ALA A 41 5.89 -6.19 -15.50
CA ALA A 41 5.31 -4.87 -15.70
C ALA A 41 4.37 -4.56 -14.53
N MET A 42 4.68 -3.50 -13.79
CA MET A 42 3.83 -2.98 -12.72
C MET A 42 3.09 -1.73 -13.19
N THR A 43 1.89 -1.54 -12.67
CA THR A 43 1.06 -0.38 -12.96
C THR A 43 0.70 0.36 -11.68
N PHE A 44 0.51 1.67 -11.81
CA PHE A 44 -0.07 2.49 -10.75
C PHE A 44 -0.92 3.62 -11.34
N SER A 45 -1.90 4.05 -10.58
CA SER A 45 -2.63 5.29 -10.84
C SER A 45 -2.07 6.40 -9.98
N ILE A 46 -2.12 7.64 -10.49
CA ILE A 46 -1.72 8.83 -9.75
C ILE A 46 -2.65 10.00 -10.11
N TYR A 47 -3.18 10.66 -9.08
CA TYR A 47 -3.85 11.95 -9.21
C TYR A 47 -2.87 13.06 -8.91
N LEU A 48 -2.77 14.02 -9.83
CA LEU A 48 -1.92 15.19 -9.73
C LEU A 48 -2.82 16.44 -9.68
N PRO A 49 -2.88 17.17 -8.54
CA PRO A 49 -3.57 18.45 -8.47
C PRO A 49 -2.85 19.51 -9.33
N ASP A 50 -3.53 20.60 -9.68
CA ASP A 50 -2.98 21.63 -10.56
C ASP A 50 -1.68 22.25 -10.03
N GLU A 51 -1.49 22.31 -8.72
CA GLU A 51 -0.23 22.74 -8.10
C GLU A 51 0.92 21.81 -8.48
N ALA A 52 0.69 20.49 -8.45
CA ALA A 52 1.71 19.51 -8.87
C ALA A 52 1.97 19.58 -10.37
N LEU A 53 0.93 19.76 -11.20
CA LEU A 53 1.07 19.95 -12.65
C LEU A 53 1.84 21.24 -12.99
N ALA A 54 1.72 22.28 -12.16
CA ALA A 54 2.50 23.52 -12.25
C ALA A 54 3.94 23.37 -11.69
N GLY A 55 4.34 22.20 -11.23
CA GLY A 55 5.69 21.91 -10.73
C GLY A 55 5.91 22.26 -9.24
N GLN A 56 4.85 22.61 -8.50
CA GLN A 56 4.96 22.80 -7.06
C GLN A 56 5.10 21.47 -6.35
N ARG A 57 5.98 21.40 -5.35
CA ARG A 57 6.13 20.19 -4.55
C ARG A 57 4.95 20.03 -3.59
N CYS A 58 4.23 18.93 -3.74
CA CYS A 58 3.02 18.60 -2.99
C CYS A 58 3.24 17.42 -2.04
N PRO A 59 2.47 17.31 -0.95
CA PRO A 59 2.40 16.09 -0.16
C PRO A 59 1.68 15.00 -0.96
N ALA A 60 2.02 13.74 -0.68
CA ALA A 60 1.42 12.59 -1.35
C ALA A 60 0.89 11.55 -0.37
N ILE A 61 -0.11 10.79 -0.81
CA ILE A 61 -0.60 9.58 -0.16
C ILE A 61 -0.32 8.40 -1.08
N LEU A 62 0.33 7.38 -0.55
CA LEU A 62 0.44 6.07 -1.16
C LEU A 62 -0.66 5.18 -0.57
N TYR A 63 -1.63 4.81 -1.41
CA TYR A 63 -2.77 3.98 -1.02
C TYR A 63 -2.56 2.54 -1.49
N LEU A 64 -2.60 1.60 -0.57
CA LEU A 64 -2.50 0.19 -0.81
C LEU A 64 -3.90 -0.46 -0.84
N SER A 65 -4.24 -1.11 -1.95
CA SER A 65 -5.55 -1.74 -2.12
C SER A 65 -5.63 -3.12 -1.42
N GLY A 66 -6.87 -3.60 -1.20
CA GLY A 66 -7.15 -4.89 -0.58
C GLY A 66 -7.02 -6.08 -1.53
N LEU A 67 -7.33 -7.28 -1.03
CA LEU A 67 -7.32 -8.53 -1.80
C LEU A 67 -8.09 -8.39 -3.11
N THR A 68 -7.57 -9.00 -4.16
CA THR A 68 -8.10 -9.04 -5.53
C THR A 68 -8.15 -7.71 -6.28
N CYS A 69 -7.97 -6.59 -5.59
CA CYS A 69 -7.97 -5.25 -6.19
C CYS A 69 -6.69 -4.97 -7.00
N ASN A 70 -6.79 -3.93 -7.82
CA ASN A 70 -5.68 -3.28 -8.51
C ASN A 70 -5.78 -1.76 -8.33
N ALA A 71 -5.03 -0.99 -9.12
CA ALA A 71 -5.05 0.48 -9.10
C ALA A 71 -6.44 1.07 -9.42
N ASP A 72 -7.26 0.38 -10.22
CA ASP A 72 -8.57 0.89 -10.68
C ASP A 72 -9.61 0.96 -9.57
N ASN A 73 -9.57 0.01 -8.62
CA ASN A 73 -10.63 -0.11 -7.63
C ASN A 73 -10.80 1.17 -6.80
N VAL A 74 -9.71 1.65 -6.19
CA VAL A 74 -9.76 2.90 -5.40
C VAL A 74 -9.97 4.11 -6.29
N THR A 75 -9.31 4.15 -7.45
CA THR A 75 -9.37 5.28 -8.38
C THR A 75 -10.77 5.59 -8.86
N HIS A 76 -11.56 4.54 -9.15
CA HIS A 76 -12.92 4.71 -9.66
C HIS A 76 -14.02 4.68 -8.58
N LYS A 77 -13.72 4.17 -7.37
CA LYS A 77 -14.78 3.89 -6.39
C LYS A 77 -14.66 4.70 -5.09
N ALA A 78 -13.50 5.27 -4.77
CA ALA A 78 -13.31 5.93 -3.46
C ALA A 78 -13.63 7.43 -3.46
N HIS A 79 -13.77 8.07 -4.62
CA HIS A 79 -14.13 9.49 -4.80
C HIS A 79 -13.17 10.47 -4.09
N PHE A 80 -11.89 10.14 -4.01
CA PHE A 80 -10.87 10.93 -3.31
C PHE A 80 -10.43 12.19 -4.08
N GLN A 81 -10.64 12.25 -5.40
CA GLN A 81 -10.03 13.24 -6.30
C GLN A 81 -10.41 14.68 -5.91
N GLN A 82 -11.69 14.91 -5.58
CA GLN A 82 -12.14 16.24 -5.18
C GLN A 82 -11.39 16.74 -3.94
N LYS A 83 -11.29 15.90 -2.91
CA LYS A 83 -10.61 16.28 -1.66
C LYS A 83 -9.11 16.49 -1.87
N CYS A 84 -8.48 15.65 -2.70
CA CYS A 84 -7.08 15.82 -3.07
C CYS A 84 -6.84 17.13 -3.85
N SER A 85 -7.74 17.48 -4.77
CA SER A 85 -7.72 18.77 -5.48
C SER A 85 -7.80 19.95 -4.52
N GLU A 86 -8.78 19.94 -3.59
CA GLU A 86 -8.98 21.01 -2.59
C GLU A 86 -7.76 21.24 -1.69
N LEU A 87 -6.97 20.21 -1.42
CA LEU A 87 -5.84 20.25 -0.49
C LEU A 87 -4.46 20.28 -1.17
N GLY A 88 -4.41 20.27 -2.50
CA GLY A 88 -3.16 20.17 -3.24
C GLY A 88 -2.39 18.88 -2.95
N MET A 89 -3.08 17.74 -2.80
CA MET A 89 -2.49 16.45 -2.47
C MET A 89 -2.40 15.53 -3.69
N ILE A 90 -1.25 14.90 -3.85
CA ILE A 90 -1.05 13.80 -4.80
C ILE A 90 -1.59 12.50 -4.16
N PHE A 91 -2.29 11.67 -4.95
CA PHE A 91 -2.80 10.37 -4.49
C PHE A 91 -2.33 9.26 -5.43
N ILE A 92 -1.65 8.25 -4.89
CA ILE A 92 -1.02 7.18 -5.68
C ILE A 92 -1.59 5.84 -5.25
N ALA A 93 -1.96 4.99 -6.21
CA ALA A 93 -2.41 3.63 -5.93
C ALA A 93 -1.72 2.64 -6.90
N PRO A 94 -0.75 1.84 -6.44
CA PRO A 94 -0.17 0.77 -7.21
C PRO A 94 -1.08 -0.45 -7.29
N ASP A 95 -0.78 -1.37 -8.23
CA ASP A 95 -1.34 -2.72 -8.19
C ASP A 95 -0.95 -3.45 -6.88
N THR A 96 -1.75 -4.41 -6.49
CA THR A 96 -1.62 -5.16 -5.23
C THR A 96 -0.63 -6.32 -5.30
N SER A 97 -0.19 -6.69 -6.49
CA SER A 97 0.75 -7.79 -6.72
C SER A 97 1.36 -7.72 -8.12
N PRO A 98 2.44 -8.45 -8.39
CA PRO A 98 2.79 -8.81 -9.75
C PRO A 98 1.63 -9.57 -10.41
N ARG A 99 1.49 -9.41 -11.74
CA ARG A 99 0.48 -10.12 -12.55
C ARG A 99 1.10 -10.61 -13.85
N SER A 100 0.57 -11.72 -14.37
CA SER A 100 0.91 -12.18 -15.71
C SER A 100 0.44 -11.14 -16.73
N SER A 101 1.33 -10.69 -17.60
CA SER A 101 1.03 -9.79 -18.69
C SER A 101 0.44 -10.59 -19.85
N GLY A 102 -0.85 -10.53 -20.06
CA GLY A 102 -1.52 -11.10 -21.21
C GLY A 102 -2.65 -12.03 -20.83
N GLY A 103 -3.78 -11.88 -21.55
CA GLY A 103 -4.84 -12.86 -21.55
C GLY A 103 -4.33 -14.22 -22.01
N VAL A 104 -5.17 -15.21 -21.96
CA VAL A 104 -5.07 -16.66 -22.08
C VAL A 104 -4.05 -17.26 -23.10
N ASP A 105 -3.25 -16.46 -23.81
CA ASP A 105 -2.38 -16.88 -24.93
C ASP A 105 -0.88 -16.46 -24.81
N SER A 106 -0.41 -15.91 -23.66
CA SER A 106 1.01 -15.60 -23.55
C SER A 106 1.82 -16.84 -23.18
N ARG A 107 2.46 -17.43 -24.18
CA ARG A 107 3.52 -18.47 -24.02
C ARG A 107 4.84 -17.86 -23.53
N ASP A 108 4.80 -16.76 -22.77
CA ASP A 108 6.00 -16.19 -22.18
C ASP A 108 6.41 -17.01 -20.96
N SER A 109 7.66 -17.43 -20.96
CA SER A 109 8.30 -18.25 -19.92
C SER A 109 8.44 -17.59 -18.53
N ASN A 110 7.80 -16.45 -18.31
CA ASN A 110 7.75 -15.70 -17.04
C ASN A 110 6.30 -15.65 -16.52
N GLU A 111 5.64 -16.77 -16.46
CA GLU A 111 4.31 -16.85 -15.87
C GLU A 111 4.42 -16.55 -14.37
N VAL A 112 3.74 -15.47 -13.92
CA VAL A 112 3.68 -15.12 -12.50
C VAL A 112 2.85 -16.19 -11.79
N PRO A 113 3.36 -16.82 -10.74
CA PRO A 113 2.62 -17.86 -10.03
C PRO A 113 1.28 -17.32 -9.50
N ASN A 114 0.28 -18.20 -9.47
CA ASN A 114 -1.04 -17.91 -8.95
C ASN A 114 -1.63 -19.13 -8.23
N ASP A 115 -2.69 -18.91 -7.45
CA ASP A 115 -3.40 -19.94 -6.71
C ASP A 115 -4.90 -19.81 -6.96
N GLU A 116 -5.67 -20.88 -6.79
CA GLU A 116 -7.13 -20.87 -6.92
C GLU A 116 -7.80 -20.12 -5.73
N ARG A 117 -7.13 -20.05 -4.59
CA ARG A 117 -7.58 -19.30 -3.42
C ARG A 117 -7.36 -17.80 -3.66
N TYR A 118 -8.41 -17.00 -3.64
CA TYR A 118 -8.34 -15.56 -3.91
C TYR A 118 -7.49 -14.76 -2.88
N PHE A 119 -7.11 -15.37 -1.78
CA PHE A 119 -6.26 -14.80 -0.74
C PHE A 119 -4.79 -15.29 -0.79
N VAL A 120 -4.37 -15.91 -1.90
CA VAL A 120 -2.99 -16.31 -2.21
C VAL A 120 -2.70 -15.99 -3.68
N GLY A 121 -1.50 -15.53 -4.00
CA GLY A 121 -1.08 -15.28 -5.37
C GLY A 121 -1.50 -13.92 -5.91
N GLN A 122 -1.89 -13.87 -7.19
CA GLN A 122 -2.17 -12.60 -7.86
C GLN A 122 -3.33 -11.86 -7.20
N GLY A 123 -3.07 -10.61 -6.81
CA GLY A 123 -4.02 -9.79 -6.02
C GLY A 123 -3.95 -10.01 -4.51
N ALA A 124 -3.01 -10.82 -4.00
CA ALA A 124 -2.96 -11.25 -2.60
C ALA A 124 -1.53 -11.27 -2.02
N SER A 125 -0.72 -10.26 -2.32
CA SER A 125 0.71 -10.23 -1.92
C SER A 125 0.95 -9.97 -0.44
N TYR A 126 -0.04 -9.50 0.31
CA TYR A 126 0.11 -8.99 1.68
C TYR A 126 1.21 -7.92 1.83
N TYR A 127 1.71 -7.39 0.71
CA TYR A 127 2.79 -6.40 0.66
C TYR A 127 4.07 -6.86 1.37
N VAL A 128 4.40 -8.14 1.21
CA VAL A 128 5.59 -8.78 1.75
C VAL A 128 6.53 -9.26 0.62
N ASP A 129 7.74 -9.66 0.97
CA ASP A 129 8.68 -10.33 0.07
C ASP A 129 8.69 -11.82 0.40
N ALA A 130 8.23 -12.64 -0.52
CA ALA A 130 8.19 -14.08 -0.37
C ALA A 130 9.60 -14.69 -0.40
N THR A 131 9.80 -15.76 0.38
CA THR A 131 11.07 -16.48 0.46
C THR A 131 11.01 -17.91 -0.07
N GLN A 132 9.81 -18.38 -0.43
CA GLN A 132 9.58 -19.73 -0.91
C GLN A 132 9.25 -19.75 -2.41
N ALA A 133 9.84 -20.72 -3.13
CA ALA A 133 9.46 -20.99 -4.51
C ALA A 133 8.01 -21.53 -4.56
N PRO A 134 7.22 -21.17 -5.58
CA PRO A 134 7.60 -20.36 -6.75
C PRO A 134 7.45 -18.84 -6.55
N TRP A 135 7.06 -18.37 -5.36
CA TRP A 135 6.66 -16.98 -5.07
C TRP A 135 7.86 -16.03 -5.00
N ASP A 136 9.01 -16.48 -4.50
CA ASP A 136 10.22 -15.68 -4.23
C ASP A 136 10.77 -14.95 -5.46
N ASN A 137 10.43 -15.42 -6.65
CA ASN A 137 10.89 -14.77 -7.88
C ASN A 137 10.16 -13.46 -8.18
N ASN A 138 8.85 -13.36 -7.87
CA ASN A 138 8.01 -12.25 -8.30
C ASN A 138 7.30 -11.52 -7.14
N PHE A 139 6.97 -12.23 -6.04
CA PHE A 139 6.20 -11.66 -4.93
C PHE A 139 7.09 -10.91 -3.95
N ASN A 140 7.71 -9.82 -4.42
CA ASN A 140 8.61 -8.96 -3.66
C ASN A 140 7.98 -7.55 -3.50
N MET A 141 6.75 -7.52 -2.97
CA MET A 141 5.96 -6.29 -2.92
C MET A 141 6.39 -5.33 -1.82
N GLN A 142 7.02 -5.80 -0.73
CA GLN A 142 7.64 -4.90 0.25
C GLN A 142 8.76 -4.11 -0.44
N SER A 143 9.74 -4.79 -1.06
CA SER A 143 10.84 -4.14 -1.79
C SER A 143 10.32 -3.25 -2.92
N TYR A 144 9.30 -3.69 -3.65
CA TYR A 144 8.68 -2.88 -4.69
C TYR A 144 8.13 -1.54 -4.13
N ILE A 145 7.36 -1.58 -3.05
CA ILE A 145 6.71 -0.39 -2.49
C ILE A 145 7.72 0.54 -1.83
N VAL A 146 8.62 0.01 -0.97
CA VAL A 146 9.46 0.85 -0.11
C VAL A 146 10.75 1.32 -0.76
N ASP A 147 11.25 0.61 -1.75
CA ASP A 147 12.49 0.97 -2.44
C ASP A 147 12.18 1.44 -3.85
N GLU A 148 11.71 0.56 -4.73
CA GLU A 148 11.60 0.85 -6.15
C GLU A 148 10.54 1.93 -6.45
N LEU A 149 9.29 1.70 -6.05
CA LEU A 149 8.20 2.65 -6.33
C LEU A 149 8.39 3.96 -5.56
N TYR A 150 8.80 3.88 -4.29
CA TYR A 150 9.04 5.07 -3.47
C TYR A 150 10.08 6.00 -4.12
N ASP A 151 11.21 5.46 -4.57
CA ASP A 151 12.27 6.25 -5.19
C ASP A 151 11.85 6.76 -6.58
N LEU A 152 11.14 5.93 -7.37
CA LEU A 152 10.57 6.32 -8.66
C LEU A 152 9.60 7.51 -8.52
N LEU A 153 8.68 7.45 -7.57
CA LEU A 153 7.70 8.52 -7.34
C LEU A 153 8.38 9.84 -6.97
N ARG A 154 9.42 9.80 -6.15
CA ARG A 154 10.15 11.00 -5.73
C ARG A 154 11.05 11.58 -6.81
N SER A 155 11.50 10.76 -7.76
CA SER A 155 12.31 11.25 -8.91
C SER A 155 11.46 11.84 -10.03
N GLU A 156 10.29 11.26 -10.28
CA GLU A 156 9.48 11.61 -11.47
C GLU A 156 8.38 12.64 -11.17
N PHE A 157 7.97 12.78 -9.90
CA PHE A 157 6.87 13.67 -9.51
C PHE A 157 7.28 14.68 -8.44
N PRO A 158 6.65 15.87 -8.40
CA PRO A 158 7.00 16.93 -7.46
C PRO A 158 6.48 16.62 -6.04
N ILE A 159 6.99 15.57 -5.43
CA ILE A 159 6.58 15.10 -4.10
C ILE A 159 7.60 15.55 -3.06
N HIS A 160 7.14 16.18 -1.95
CA HIS A 160 8.01 16.50 -0.81
C HIS A 160 7.93 15.50 0.34
N SER A 161 6.76 14.90 0.57
CA SER A 161 6.54 13.90 1.63
C SER A 161 5.48 12.89 1.21
N ILE A 162 5.56 11.67 1.73
CA ILE A 162 4.61 10.59 1.43
C ILE A 162 4.04 10.07 2.74
N GLY A 163 2.70 10.05 2.87
CA GLY A 163 1.97 9.27 3.84
C GLY A 163 1.55 7.93 3.25
N ILE A 164 1.31 6.92 4.08
CA ILE A 164 0.87 5.61 3.61
C ILE A 164 -0.47 5.23 4.25
N THR A 165 -1.39 4.76 3.43
CA THR A 165 -2.72 4.28 3.84
C THR A 165 -3.12 3.06 3.03
N GLY A 166 -4.21 2.41 3.40
CA GLY A 166 -4.72 1.29 2.62
C GLY A 166 -5.96 0.65 3.23
N HIS A 167 -6.59 -0.24 2.46
CA HIS A 167 -7.79 -0.93 2.84
C HIS A 167 -7.55 -2.44 2.97
N SER A 168 -8.11 -3.07 4.01
CA SER A 168 -8.08 -4.53 4.18
C SER A 168 -6.64 -5.09 4.21
N MET A 169 -6.26 -5.98 3.30
CA MET A 169 -4.87 -6.40 3.07
C MET A 169 -3.93 -5.20 2.83
N GLY A 170 -4.39 -4.16 2.13
CA GLY A 170 -3.61 -2.93 1.94
C GLY A 170 -3.49 -2.10 3.21
N GLY A 171 -4.50 -2.14 4.09
CA GLY A 171 -4.42 -1.57 5.43
C GLY A 171 -3.38 -2.27 6.29
N HIS A 172 -3.28 -3.60 6.18
CA HIS A 172 -2.17 -4.37 6.73
C HIS A 172 -0.82 -3.86 6.19
N GLY A 173 -0.69 -3.78 4.86
CA GLY A 173 0.53 -3.28 4.22
C GLY A 173 0.91 -1.87 4.68
N ALA A 174 -0.05 -0.96 4.79
CA ALA A 174 0.19 0.40 5.27
C ALA A 174 0.70 0.45 6.72
N LEU A 175 0.11 -0.33 7.61
CA LEU A 175 0.57 -0.46 8.99
C LEU A 175 1.95 -1.12 9.05
N LEU A 176 2.12 -2.26 8.37
CA LEU A 176 3.38 -3.01 8.36
C LEU A 176 4.54 -2.16 7.84
N LEU A 177 4.40 -1.62 6.62
CA LEU A 177 5.47 -0.88 5.96
C LEU A 177 5.74 0.47 6.63
N GLY A 178 4.69 1.15 7.12
CA GLY A 178 4.83 2.38 7.89
C GLY A 178 5.72 2.18 9.11
N PHE A 179 5.49 1.13 9.88
CA PHE A 179 6.24 0.86 11.12
C PHE A 179 7.61 0.20 10.89
N LYS A 180 7.76 -0.59 9.82
CA LYS A 180 9.10 -1.12 9.44
C LYS A 180 10.03 -0.04 8.88
N PHE A 181 9.47 0.97 8.19
CA PHE A 181 10.24 2.00 7.48
C PHE A 181 9.80 3.42 7.86
N PRO A 182 9.83 3.80 9.15
CA PRO A 182 9.27 5.07 9.63
C PRO A 182 9.96 6.30 9.04
N GLY A 183 11.20 6.15 8.53
CA GLY A 183 11.92 7.23 7.85
C GLY A 183 11.42 7.52 6.42
N LYS A 184 10.61 6.65 5.82
CA LYS A 184 10.07 6.83 4.48
C LYS A 184 8.69 7.50 4.49
N PHE A 185 7.86 7.19 5.47
CA PHE A 185 6.47 7.67 5.53
C PHE A 185 6.24 8.63 6.69
N VAL A 186 5.71 9.82 6.40
CA VAL A 186 5.47 10.86 7.42
C VAL A 186 4.19 10.64 8.24
N SER A 187 3.31 9.78 7.77
CA SER A 187 2.02 9.46 8.42
C SER A 187 1.48 8.12 7.98
N VAL A 188 0.69 7.49 8.84
CA VAL A 188 0.06 6.18 8.62
C VAL A 188 -1.42 6.24 8.96
N SER A 189 -2.25 5.64 8.11
CA SER A 189 -3.64 5.36 8.43
C SER A 189 -4.09 4.04 7.79
N ALA A 190 -5.26 3.51 8.18
CA ALA A 190 -5.78 2.28 7.59
C ALA A 190 -7.32 2.21 7.67
N LEU A 191 -7.92 1.55 6.67
CA LEU A 191 -9.36 1.35 6.54
C LEU A 191 -9.65 -0.15 6.61
N SER A 192 -10.44 -0.58 7.61
CA SER A 192 -10.77 -2.00 7.88
C SER A 192 -9.57 -2.95 7.67
N PRO A 193 -8.40 -2.69 8.32
CA PRO A 193 -7.16 -3.41 8.05
C PRO A 193 -7.18 -4.85 8.54
N VAL A 194 -6.45 -5.74 7.86
CA VAL A 194 -6.01 -7.01 8.43
C VAL A 194 -4.88 -6.71 9.41
N CYS A 195 -5.16 -6.71 10.71
CA CYS A 195 -4.24 -6.21 11.75
C CYS A 195 -3.21 -7.24 12.20
N ALA A 196 -3.57 -8.53 12.18
CA ALA A 196 -2.72 -9.63 12.60
C ALA A 196 -2.83 -10.78 11.58
N ALA A 197 -2.16 -10.62 10.43
CA ALA A 197 -2.23 -11.55 9.31
C ALA A 197 -1.74 -12.96 9.72
N SER A 198 -0.69 -13.03 10.54
CA SER A 198 -0.16 -14.29 11.05
C SER A 198 -1.13 -15.07 11.96
N GLU A 199 -2.22 -14.44 12.41
CA GLU A 199 -3.24 -15.06 13.27
C GLU A 199 -4.57 -15.29 12.55
N SER A 200 -4.83 -14.61 11.43
CA SER A 200 -6.04 -14.80 10.62
C SER A 200 -5.96 -16.07 9.76
N ALA A 201 -7.10 -16.65 9.38
CA ALA A 201 -7.11 -17.88 8.58
C ALA A 201 -6.49 -17.66 7.19
N TRP A 202 -6.84 -16.56 6.52
CA TRP A 202 -6.32 -16.25 5.19
C TRP A 202 -4.84 -15.86 5.22
N GLY A 203 -4.44 -15.06 6.19
CA GLY A 203 -3.05 -14.66 6.34
C GLY A 203 -2.13 -15.84 6.65
N LYS A 204 -2.55 -16.77 7.53
CA LYS A 204 -1.82 -18.01 7.78
C LYS A 204 -1.61 -18.85 6.51
N ALA A 205 -2.66 -18.99 5.70
CA ALA A 205 -2.57 -19.74 4.47
C ALA A 205 -1.63 -19.05 3.46
N ALA A 206 -1.68 -17.74 3.33
CA ALA A 206 -0.77 -16.98 2.47
C ALA A 206 0.68 -17.04 2.98
N TYR A 207 0.90 -16.90 4.29
CA TYR A 207 2.24 -16.92 4.87
C TYR A 207 2.89 -18.31 4.82
N ALA A 208 2.09 -19.37 4.92
CA ALA A 208 2.60 -20.73 4.69
C ALA A 208 3.15 -20.91 3.28
N GLU A 209 2.49 -20.31 2.27
CA GLU A 209 2.98 -20.32 0.89
C GLU A 209 4.21 -19.41 0.71
N TYR A 210 4.18 -18.19 1.25
CA TYR A 210 5.23 -17.18 1.00
C TYR A 210 6.48 -17.39 1.85
N PHE A 211 6.35 -17.90 3.07
CA PHE A 211 7.44 -18.04 4.04
C PHE A 211 7.69 -19.46 4.51
N GLY A 212 6.84 -20.44 4.11
CA GLY A 212 6.90 -21.80 4.64
C GLY A 212 6.61 -21.82 6.14
N ASP A 213 7.28 -22.72 6.86
CA ASP A 213 7.08 -22.94 8.29
C ASP A 213 7.89 -21.98 9.20
N ASP A 214 8.57 -20.99 8.63
CA ASP A 214 9.36 -20.03 9.41
C ASP A 214 8.48 -18.98 10.07
N THR A 215 8.01 -19.29 11.28
CA THR A 215 7.16 -18.39 12.07
C THR A 215 7.86 -17.09 12.48
N SER A 216 9.19 -17.03 12.42
CA SER A 216 9.92 -15.77 12.68
C SER A 216 9.71 -14.76 11.54
N LEU A 217 9.63 -15.21 10.30
CA LEU A 217 9.27 -14.38 9.14
C LEU A 217 7.79 -13.95 9.22
N TRP A 218 6.90 -14.83 9.70
CA TRP A 218 5.50 -14.47 9.91
C TRP A 218 5.36 -13.31 10.89
N SER A 219 6.10 -13.36 12.01
CA SER A 219 6.09 -12.29 13.01
C SER A 219 6.62 -10.95 12.45
N GLN A 220 7.66 -11.00 11.62
CA GLN A 220 8.24 -9.83 10.96
C GLN A 220 7.35 -9.26 9.86
N ALA A 221 6.38 -10.03 9.39
CA ALA A 221 5.39 -9.65 8.38
C ALA A 221 4.01 -9.34 8.98
N ASP A 222 3.84 -9.38 10.30
CA ASP A 222 2.59 -9.10 10.99
C ASP A 222 2.55 -7.67 11.53
N ALA A 223 1.56 -6.88 11.09
CA ALA A 223 1.48 -5.46 11.44
C ALA A 223 1.42 -5.22 12.95
N SER A 224 0.59 -5.97 13.69
CA SER A 224 0.46 -5.79 15.14
C SER A 224 1.73 -6.20 15.88
N GLN A 225 2.37 -7.30 15.49
CA GLN A 225 3.62 -7.73 16.12
C GLN A 225 4.77 -6.76 15.85
N VAL A 226 4.88 -6.24 14.62
CA VAL A 226 5.87 -5.22 14.28
C VAL A 226 5.66 -3.95 15.09
N ILE A 227 4.41 -3.45 15.21
CA ILE A 227 4.09 -2.26 16.04
C ILE A 227 4.50 -2.47 17.49
N GLU A 228 4.18 -3.62 18.07
CA GLU A 228 4.56 -3.96 19.45
C GLU A 228 6.10 -3.98 19.62
N GLN A 229 6.81 -4.53 18.64
CA GLN A 229 8.27 -4.67 18.68
C GLN A 229 9.01 -3.33 18.54
N VAL A 230 8.57 -2.46 17.59
CA VAL A 230 9.32 -1.22 17.29
C VAL A 230 8.93 -0.05 18.19
N GLY A 231 7.79 -0.14 18.87
CA GLY A 231 7.29 0.92 19.74
C GLY A 231 6.69 2.10 18.96
N GLN A 232 6.50 3.22 19.66
CA GLN A 232 5.94 4.44 19.07
C GLN A 232 6.83 5.01 17.96
N GLN A 233 6.26 5.17 16.76
CA GLN A 233 6.92 5.79 15.60
C GLN A 233 6.24 7.08 15.15
N TYR A 234 4.94 7.21 15.37
CA TYR A 234 4.12 8.33 14.89
C TYR A 234 3.48 9.09 16.06
N SER A 235 3.22 10.38 15.86
CA SER A 235 2.48 11.18 16.85
C SER A 235 1.03 10.70 17.03
N SER A 236 0.44 10.14 15.98
CA SER A 236 -0.83 9.37 16.01
C SER A 236 -1.02 8.65 14.67
N ILE A 237 -1.74 7.53 14.69
CA ILE A 237 -2.27 6.86 13.50
C ILE A 237 -3.80 6.88 13.53
N LEU A 238 -4.45 6.84 12.35
CA LEU A 238 -5.90 6.82 12.19
C LEU A 238 -6.34 5.48 11.61
N VAL A 239 -7.31 4.84 12.23
CA VAL A 239 -7.92 3.60 11.72
C VAL A 239 -9.44 3.71 11.79
N ASP A 240 -10.10 3.45 10.68
CA ASP A 240 -11.54 3.26 10.60
C ASP A 240 -11.88 1.81 10.34
N GLN A 241 -12.87 1.29 11.06
CA GLN A 241 -13.38 -0.06 10.95
C GLN A 241 -14.89 -0.05 10.74
N GLY A 242 -15.38 -0.70 9.69
CA GLY A 242 -16.82 -0.94 9.53
C GLY A 242 -17.35 -1.82 10.66
N ALA A 243 -18.38 -1.38 11.35
CA ALA A 243 -18.94 -2.15 12.47
C ALA A 243 -19.83 -3.32 12.02
N ALA A 244 -20.33 -3.29 10.77
CA ALA A 244 -21.10 -4.36 10.15
C ALA A 244 -20.27 -5.18 9.13
N ASP A 245 -18.94 -5.07 9.21
CA ASP A 245 -17.98 -5.74 8.34
C ASP A 245 -18.00 -7.26 8.61
N GLU A 246 -18.33 -8.05 7.60
CA GLU A 246 -18.40 -9.51 7.69
C GLU A 246 -17.03 -10.14 8.00
N PHE A 247 -15.95 -9.59 7.47
CA PHE A 247 -14.59 -10.11 7.72
C PHE A 247 -14.09 -9.80 9.14
N LEU A 248 -14.63 -8.74 9.77
CA LEU A 248 -14.42 -8.50 11.18
C LEU A 248 -15.12 -9.59 12.02
N ALA A 249 -16.37 -9.91 11.68
CA ALA A 249 -17.15 -10.95 12.35
C ALA A 249 -16.55 -12.36 12.17
N GLU A 250 -15.96 -12.63 10.99
CA GLU A 250 -15.24 -13.88 10.70
C GLU A 250 -13.84 -13.95 11.33
N GLY A 251 -13.38 -12.89 11.98
CA GLY A 251 -12.09 -12.87 12.64
C GLY A 251 -10.88 -12.72 11.69
N GLN A 252 -11.10 -12.28 10.45
CA GLN A 252 -10.00 -12.08 9.51
C GLN A 252 -9.23 -10.77 9.80
N LEU A 253 -9.90 -9.73 10.32
CA LEU A 253 -9.29 -8.41 10.47
C LEU A 253 -8.53 -8.21 11.78
N GLN A 254 -8.93 -8.88 12.88
CA GLN A 254 -8.21 -8.88 14.16
C GLN A 254 -7.94 -7.47 14.75
N THR A 255 -8.87 -6.52 14.60
CA THR A 255 -8.70 -5.10 15.00
C THR A 255 -8.33 -4.92 16.48
N SER A 256 -8.80 -5.81 17.36
CA SER A 256 -8.44 -5.82 18.79
C SER A 256 -6.94 -6.09 19.03
N LYS A 257 -6.28 -6.84 18.15
CA LYS A 257 -4.83 -7.08 18.22
C LYS A 257 -4.04 -5.81 17.95
N LEU A 258 -4.46 -5.02 16.96
CA LEU A 258 -3.85 -3.72 16.70
C LEU A 258 -3.99 -2.78 17.90
N GLN A 259 -5.17 -2.71 18.52
CA GLN A 259 -5.38 -1.88 19.69
C GLN A 259 -4.43 -2.28 20.83
N GLN A 260 -4.34 -3.57 21.15
CA GLN A 260 -3.42 -4.09 22.17
C GLN A 260 -1.95 -3.80 21.84
N ALA A 261 -1.55 -3.98 20.57
CA ALA A 261 -0.18 -3.69 20.13
C ALA A 261 0.15 -2.20 20.28
N CYS A 262 -0.75 -1.31 19.88
CA CYS A 262 -0.56 0.14 20.04
C CYS A 262 -0.50 0.55 21.54
N GLU A 263 -1.32 -0.04 22.41
CA GLU A 263 -1.27 0.19 23.85
C GLU A 263 0.10 -0.20 24.44
N LYS A 264 0.59 -1.40 24.13
CA LYS A 264 1.90 -1.89 24.57
C LYS A 264 3.05 -1.04 24.01
N ALA A 265 2.97 -0.69 22.73
CA ALA A 265 3.95 0.16 22.03
C ALA A 265 3.89 1.63 22.45
N LYS A 266 2.89 2.04 23.23
CA LYS A 266 2.56 3.44 23.52
C LYS A 266 2.34 4.30 22.26
N GLN A 267 1.91 3.67 21.15
CA GLN A 267 1.59 4.33 19.91
C GLN A 267 0.19 4.93 19.99
N PRO A 268 0.04 6.28 19.90
CA PRO A 268 -1.28 6.89 19.89
C PRO A 268 -2.09 6.41 18.68
N LEU A 269 -3.27 5.85 18.96
CA LEU A 269 -4.19 5.30 17.96
C LEU A 269 -5.54 6.00 18.09
N THR A 270 -6.04 6.55 16.97
CA THR A 270 -7.45 6.90 16.81
C THR A 270 -8.13 5.77 16.07
N LEU A 271 -8.85 4.92 16.78
CA LEU A 271 -9.65 3.83 16.21
C LEU A 271 -11.13 4.20 16.27
N ARG A 272 -11.78 4.24 15.09
CA ARG A 272 -13.20 4.58 14.98
C ARG A 272 -13.97 3.40 14.39
N TYR A 273 -15.06 3.02 15.03
CA TYR A 273 -16.00 2.03 14.49
C TYR A 273 -17.15 2.76 13.82
N GLN A 274 -17.32 2.54 12.53
CA GLN A 274 -18.35 3.18 11.70
C GLN A 274 -19.63 2.33 11.71
N ALA A 275 -20.64 2.79 12.44
CA ALA A 275 -21.89 2.06 12.63
C ALA A 275 -22.61 1.79 11.30
N GLY A 276 -23.00 0.53 11.06
CA GLY A 276 -23.72 0.10 9.86
C GLY A 276 -22.90 -0.04 8.60
N HIS A 277 -21.62 0.31 8.61
CA HIS A 277 -20.73 0.16 7.45
C HIS A 277 -20.14 -1.26 7.38
N ASP A 278 -20.09 -1.78 6.17
CA ASP A 278 -19.52 -3.08 5.79
C ASP A 278 -18.03 -2.96 5.39
N HIS A 279 -17.52 -3.91 4.57
CA HIS A 279 -16.14 -3.92 4.04
C HIS A 279 -16.00 -3.26 2.65
N SER A 280 -17.08 -2.72 2.10
CA SER A 280 -17.14 -2.29 0.71
C SER A 280 -16.53 -0.90 0.46
N TYR A 281 -16.45 -0.52 -0.81
CA TYR A 281 -16.06 0.83 -1.20
C TYR A 281 -17.10 1.90 -0.79
N TYR A 282 -18.34 1.55 -0.43
CA TYR A 282 -19.29 2.48 0.19
C TYR A 282 -18.81 2.95 1.58
N PHE A 283 -18.21 2.04 2.35
CA PHE A 283 -17.52 2.40 3.58
C PHE A 283 -16.33 3.32 3.30
N ILE A 284 -15.42 2.92 2.37
CA ILE A 284 -14.21 3.68 2.06
C ILE A 284 -14.56 5.11 1.65
N GLN A 285 -15.48 5.31 0.69
CA GLN A 285 -15.85 6.64 0.21
C GLN A 285 -16.49 7.53 1.32
N SER A 286 -17.07 6.91 2.34
CA SER A 286 -17.67 7.64 3.46
C SER A 286 -16.64 8.23 4.42
N VAL A 287 -15.42 7.67 4.48
CA VAL A 287 -14.39 8.06 5.46
C VAL A 287 -13.06 8.51 4.83
N ILE A 288 -12.86 8.28 3.53
CA ILE A 288 -11.58 8.54 2.86
C ILE A 288 -11.12 10.01 2.99
N ASN A 289 -12.05 10.97 3.02
CA ASN A 289 -11.72 12.38 3.17
C ASN A 289 -11.05 12.69 4.50
N ASP A 290 -11.46 12.03 5.58
CA ASP A 290 -10.83 12.18 6.90
C ASP A 290 -9.40 11.63 6.90
N HIS A 291 -9.17 10.52 6.18
CA HIS A 291 -7.83 9.96 6.00
C HIS A 291 -6.94 10.90 5.17
N ILE A 292 -7.46 11.49 4.10
CA ILE A 292 -6.72 12.48 3.30
C ILE A 292 -6.34 13.68 4.17
N GLU A 293 -7.29 14.22 4.96
CA GLU A 293 -7.01 15.31 5.90
C GLU A 293 -6.00 14.94 6.99
N HIS A 294 -6.06 13.69 7.51
CA HIS A 294 -5.08 13.20 8.47
C HIS A 294 -3.66 13.28 7.87
N HIS A 295 -3.46 12.77 6.66
CA HIS A 295 -2.17 12.80 5.98
C HIS A 295 -1.73 14.23 5.63
N TRP A 296 -2.64 15.07 5.15
CA TRP A 296 -2.36 16.46 4.83
C TRP A 296 -1.86 17.24 6.05
N ARG A 297 -2.56 17.13 7.19
CA ARG A 297 -2.16 17.80 8.45
C ARG A 297 -0.77 17.34 8.91
N LYS A 298 -0.45 16.05 8.78
CA LYS A 298 0.87 15.53 9.17
C LYS A 298 1.97 16.02 8.23
N ALA A 299 1.68 16.15 6.94
CA ALA A 299 2.64 16.67 5.97
C ALA A 299 2.99 18.15 6.18
N GLN A 300 2.10 18.95 6.81
CA GLN A 300 2.38 20.35 7.15
C GLN A 300 3.33 20.52 8.34
N LEU A 301 3.58 19.47 9.09
CA LEU A 301 4.44 19.50 10.30
C LEU A 301 5.89 19.08 10.03
N ASN A 302 6.18 18.63 8.82
CA ASN A 302 7.49 18.18 8.35
C ASN A 302 8.00 19.07 7.22
#